data_420a5832d625480f9ed5ffa82beb5390
#
_entry.id   420a5832d625480f9ed5ffa82beb5390
#
_cell.length_a   1.000
_cell.length_b   1.000
_cell.length_c   1.000
_cell.angle_alpha   90.00
_cell.angle_beta   90.00
_cell.angle_gamma   90.00
#
_symmetry.space_group_name_H-M   'P 1'
#
loop_
_entity.id
_entity.type
_entity.pdbx_description
1 polymer ?
#
loop_
_entity_poly.entity_id
_entity_poly.type
_entity_poly.pdbx_seq_one_letter_code
_entity_poly.pdbx_strand_id
1 'polypeptide(L)' 'MKLLKTISKLVVESQRAFDEAAEKGVSEKELDRLEKNYKESLKLMKLYGNIGKSNPTN' A
#
# COMPACT_ATOMS: atom_id res chain seq x y z
N MET A 1 -14.75 -7.12 5.92
CA MET A 1 -14.68 -5.79 6.48
C MET A 1 -14.34 -4.77 5.46
N LYS A 2 -15.07 -3.69 5.52
CA LYS A 2 -14.88 -2.65 4.53
C LYS A 2 -13.51 -2.00 4.62
N LEU A 3 -13.00 -1.87 5.82
CA LEU A 3 -11.72 -1.20 6.02
C LEU A 3 -10.58 -1.96 5.36
N LEU A 4 -10.56 -3.27 5.52
CA LEU A 4 -9.52 -4.08 4.91
C LEU A 4 -9.59 -4.02 3.39
N LYS A 5 -10.80 -4.01 2.86
CA LYS A 5 -10.97 -3.91 1.43
C LYS A 5 -10.44 -2.57 0.91
N THR A 6 -10.73 -1.51 1.65
CA THR A 6 -10.26 -0.19 1.26
C THR A 6 -8.75 -0.13 1.27
N ILE A 7 -8.12 -0.69 2.30
CA ILE A 7 -6.67 -0.68 2.40
C ILE A 7 -6.04 -1.52 1.31
N SER A 8 -6.62 -2.66 1.02
CA SER A 8 -6.15 -3.52 -0.06
C SER A 8 -6.17 -2.78 -1.38
N LYS A 9 -7.25 -2.05 -1.61
CA LYS A 9 -7.38 -1.28 -2.83
C LYS A 9 -6.32 -0.19 -2.90
N LEU A 10 -6.04 0.44 -1.78
CA LEU A 10 -5.01 1.46 -1.73
C LEU A 10 -3.66 0.90 -2.11
N VAL A 11 -3.35 -0.30 -1.62
CA VAL A 11 -2.08 -0.94 -1.94
C VAL A 11 -1.97 -1.19 -3.43
N VAL A 12 -3.01 -1.76 -4.01
CA VAL A 12 -3.01 -2.05 -5.44
C VAL A 12 -2.88 -0.78 -6.27
N GLU A 13 -3.63 0.25 -5.89
CA GLU A 13 -3.59 1.49 -6.64
C GLU A 13 -2.24 2.18 -6.51
N SER A 14 -1.66 2.14 -5.32
CA SER A 14 -0.35 2.74 -5.13
C SER A 14 0.71 2.03 -5.95
N GLN A 15 0.65 0.71 -6.00
CA GLN A 15 1.59 -0.07 -6.78
C GLN A 15 1.45 0.24 -8.26
N ARG A 16 0.21 0.30 -8.73
CA ARG A 16 -0.04 0.59 -10.12
C ARG A 16 0.45 1.99 -10.49
N ALA A 17 0.20 2.95 -9.62
CA ALA A 17 0.66 4.30 -9.88
C ALA A 17 2.17 4.36 -9.97
N PHE A 18 2.85 3.64 -9.10
CA PHE A 18 4.30 3.59 -9.12
C PHE A 18 4.80 2.96 -10.41
N ASP A 19 4.21 1.85 -10.79
CA ASP A 19 4.61 1.16 -12.01
C ASP A 19 4.42 2.03 -13.24
N GLU A 20 3.29 2.69 -13.32
CA GLU A 20 3.01 3.56 -14.45
C GLU A 20 3.96 4.73 -14.51
N ALA A 21 4.27 5.30 -13.35
CA ALA A 21 5.19 6.42 -13.31
C ALA A 21 6.58 5.99 -13.73
N ALA A 22 6.99 4.81 -13.30
CA ALA A 22 8.30 4.29 -13.69
C ALA A 22 8.38 4.09 -15.19
N GLU A 23 7.29 3.61 -15.77
CA GLU A 23 7.26 3.41 -17.21
C GLU A 23 7.30 4.72 -17.97
N LYS A 24 6.64 5.72 -17.44
CA LYS A 24 6.60 7.02 -18.09
C LYS A 24 7.91 7.79 -17.94
N GLY A 25 8.75 7.35 -17.02
CA GLY A 25 10.02 8.01 -16.82
C GLY A 25 9.91 9.30 -16.05
N VAL A 26 9.04 9.33 -15.06
CA VAL A 26 8.94 10.54 -14.25
C VAL A 26 10.19 10.73 -13.40
N SER A 27 10.33 11.90 -12.80
CA SER A 27 11.54 12.21 -12.05
C SER A 27 11.67 11.31 -10.82
N GLU A 28 12.90 11.22 -10.32
CA GLU A 28 13.16 10.44 -9.13
C GLU A 28 12.34 10.91 -7.93
N LYS A 29 12.17 12.20 -7.87
CA LYS A 29 11.40 12.80 -6.78
C LYS A 29 9.98 12.26 -6.78
N GLU A 30 9.41 12.16 -7.94
CA GLU A 30 8.07 11.65 -8.11
C GLU A 30 8.01 10.18 -7.74
N LEU A 31 9.00 9.43 -8.18
CA LEU A 31 9.07 8.00 -7.87
C LEU A 31 9.20 7.78 -6.36
N ASP A 32 10.04 8.57 -5.72
CA ASP A 32 10.22 8.48 -4.28
C ASP A 32 8.91 8.69 -3.55
N ARG A 33 8.17 9.67 -4.00
CA ARG A 33 6.91 10.00 -3.38
C ARG A 33 5.92 8.85 -3.51
N LEU A 34 5.83 8.29 -4.71
CA LEU A 34 4.91 7.18 -4.96
C LEU A 34 5.34 5.94 -4.20
N GLU A 35 6.64 5.71 -4.13
CA GLU A 35 7.15 4.57 -3.38
C GLU A 35 6.82 4.70 -1.90
N LYS A 36 6.92 5.90 -1.39
CA LYS A 36 6.60 6.15 0.01
C LYS A 36 5.13 5.85 0.28
N ASN A 37 4.26 6.29 -0.61
CA ASN A 37 2.85 6.02 -0.48
C ASN A 37 2.56 4.53 -0.49
N TYR A 38 3.22 3.83 -1.37
CA TYR A 38 3.05 2.40 -1.47
C TYR A 38 3.49 1.70 -0.20
N LYS A 39 4.64 2.11 0.33
CA LYS A 39 5.16 1.50 1.55
C LYS A 39 4.23 1.77 2.73
N GLU A 40 3.66 2.96 2.78
CA GLU A 40 2.73 3.28 3.86
C GLU A 40 1.47 2.47 3.75
N SER A 41 0.99 2.25 2.54
CA SER A 41 -0.18 1.42 2.34
C SER A 41 0.07 -0.01 2.79
N LEU A 42 1.24 -0.53 2.46
CA LEU A 42 1.63 -1.86 2.89
C LEU A 42 1.69 -1.96 4.42
N LYS A 43 2.21 -0.92 5.03
CA LYS A 43 2.31 -0.89 6.47
C LYS A 43 0.94 -0.93 7.12
N LEU A 44 0.02 -0.16 6.58
CA LEU A 44 -1.34 -0.15 7.09
C LEU A 44 -1.98 -1.52 6.94
N MET A 45 -1.79 -2.12 5.79
CA MET A 45 -2.36 -3.43 5.54
C MET A 45 -1.82 -4.46 6.52
N LYS A 46 -0.53 -4.36 6.80
CA LYS A 46 0.11 -5.28 7.74
C LYS A 46 -0.45 -5.10 9.14
N LEU A 47 -0.63 -3.85 9.54
CA LEU A 47 -1.14 -3.56 10.87
C LEU A 47 -2.54 -4.11 11.05
N TYR A 48 -3.40 -3.84 10.10
CA TYR A 48 -4.78 -4.30 10.21
C TYR A 48 -4.88 -5.81 10.06
N GLY A 49 -4.03 -6.37 9.22
CA GLY A 49 -3.99 -7.81 9.08
C GLY A 49 -3.57 -8.48 10.37
N ASN A 50 -2.59 -7.89 11.04
CA ASN A 50 -2.12 -8.45 12.31
C ASN A 50 -3.17 -8.36 13.39
N ILE A 51 -3.88 -7.25 13.42
CA ILE A 51 -4.94 -7.10 14.40
C ILE A 51 -5.99 -8.19 14.22
N GLY A 52 -6.35 -8.47 12.99
CA GLY A 52 -7.32 -9.49 12.72
C GLY A 52 -6.82 -10.88 13.04
N LYS A 53 -5.52 -11.09 12.87
CA LYS A 53 -4.97 -12.39 13.12
C LYS A 53 -4.61 -12.65 14.56
N SER A 54 -4.12 -11.64 15.20
CA SER A 54 -3.67 -11.84 16.54
C SER A 54 -4.77 -12.12 17.48
N ASN A 55 -5.91 -12.20 16.99
CA ASN A 55 -6.90 -12.49 17.84
C ASN A 55 -6.79 -13.74 18.37
N PRO A 56 -6.76 -14.14 18.91
CA PRO A 56 -6.54 -15.00 19.42
C PRO A 56 -6.50 -15.99 19.76
N THR A 57 -6.36 -16.22 19.50
CA THR A 57 -6.19 -17.02 19.70
C THR A 57 -5.58 -17.35 20.17
N ASN A 58 -5.28 -17.11 20.21
CA ASN A 58 -4.57 -17.28 20.65
C ASN A 58 -4.56 -17.17 21.19
#